data_eaa5073dfd870b11ce46851fef863806
#
_entry.id   eaa5073dfd870b11ce46851fef863806
#
_cell.length_a   1.000
_cell.length_b   1.000
_cell.length_c   1.000
_cell.angle_alpha   90.00
_cell.angle_beta   90.00
_cell.angle_gamma   90.00
#
_symmetry.space_group_name_H-M   'P 1'
#
loop_
_entity.id
_entity.type
_entity.pdbx_description
1 polymer ?
#
loop_
_entity_poly.entity_id
_entity_poly.type
_entity_poly.pdbx_seq_one_letter_code
_entity_poly.pdbx_strand_id
1 'polypeptide(L)'
;MNIAARKVVPVIFFFVLIPLLANCTSARPTPATAPPTETARPTTIAPTMTLTAVPTPTATPTANPPTETATAMPTATATPSPPPTPTASPTATAVATDQPWPTAVPPTAVSAAIPLSDLPNYAGQAVTANGRVVAAANFANGFKFTLDDGSGRATLLLWHNVYDDTWDAPQLNVGAAVRATGMVGQYEGDWQIEPDFGGDMQVTTPGGSFATPRTIGELAGHVGELAQISGAILRLEANSSSVKIFVGDDTGEIVVFVWRTVLDRIPNNVALGEVGTAVRVNGRVENYRSNLELVPALPYDVEVLP
;
A
#
# COMPACT_ATOMS: atom_id res chain seq x y z
N MET A 1 -18.60 15.00 66.75
CA MET A 1 -19.55 13.99 66.31
C MET A 1 -20.62 14.68 65.50
N ASN A 2 -20.42 14.87 64.18
CA ASN A 2 -21.42 15.53 63.36
C ASN A 2 -21.46 14.73 62.03
N ILE A 3 -22.55 14.01 61.88
CA ILE A 3 -22.83 13.14 60.72
C ILE A 3 -23.55 14.01 59.69
N ALA A 4 -22.90 14.33 58.59
CA ALA A 4 -23.50 15.05 57.46
C ALA A 4 -24.25 14.05 56.57
N ALA A 5 -25.54 14.19 56.46
CA ALA A 5 -26.45 13.42 55.62
C ALA A 5 -26.23 13.78 54.14
N ARG A 6 -25.88 12.78 53.32
CA ARG A 6 -25.87 12.89 51.84
C ARG A 6 -27.32 12.82 51.32
N LYS A 7 -27.76 13.87 50.64
CA LYS A 7 -28.99 13.89 49.86
C LYS A 7 -28.82 13.07 48.59
N VAL A 8 -29.60 12.02 48.43
CA VAL A 8 -29.76 11.25 47.20
C VAL A 8 -30.84 11.98 46.37
N VAL A 9 -30.45 12.38 45.15
CA VAL A 9 -31.38 12.96 44.17
C VAL A 9 -31.84 11.83 43.27
N PRO A 10 -33.13 11.53 43.12
CA PRO A 10 -33.60 10.53 42.19
C PRO A 10 -33.61 11.10 40.76
N VAL A 11 -32.95 10.40 39.83
CA VAL A 11 -33.04 10.66 38.40
C VAL A 11 -34.34 10.06 37.89
N ILE A 12 -35.28 10.90 37.51
CA ILE A 12 -36.54 10.52 36.88
C ILE A 12 -36.28 10.33 35.40
N PHE A 13 -36.38 9.09 34.94
CA PHE A 13 -36.41 8.75 33.51
C PHE A 13 -37.78 9.08 32.94
N PHE A 14 -37.87 10.10 32.06
CA PHE A 14 -39.06 10.35 31.24
C PHE A 14 -39.01 9.41 30.03
N PHE A 15 -39.86 8.38 30.04
CA PHE A 15 -40.17 7.61 28.82
C PHE A 15 -41.14 8.46 27.98
N VAL A 16 -40.66 8.98 26.85
CA VAL A 16 -41.53 9.57 25.83
C VAL A 16 -42.04 8.44 24.94
N LEU A 17 -43.29 8.09 25.16
CA LEU A 17 -44.03 7.15 24.32
C LEU A 17 -44.48 7.88 23.05
N ILE A 18 -43.88 7.57 21.87
CA ILE A 18 -44.32 8.11 20.59
C ILE A 18 -45.38 7.13 20.02
N PRO A 19 -46.61 7.58 19.78
CA PRO A 19 -47.62 6.73 19.14
C PRO A 19 -47.32 6.55 17.65
N LEU A 20 -47.18 5.29 17.22
CA LEU A 20 -47.06 4.88 15.84
C LEU A 20 -48.43 5.00 15.15
N LEU A 21 -48.68 6.10 14.43
CA LEU A 21 -49.83 6.23 13.55
C LEU A 21 -49.58 5.43 12.28
N ALA A 22 -50.20 4.27 12.19
CA ALA A 22 -50.28 3.47 10.99
C ALA A 22 -51.23 4.14 9.99
N ASN A 23 -50.69 4.80 8.97
CA ASN A 23 -51.45 5.26 7.81
C ASN A 23 -51.57 4.09 6.81
N CYS A 24 -52.70 3.39 6.83
CA CYS A 24 -53.12 2.49 5.77
C CYS A 24 -53.56 3.32 4.57
N THR A 25 -52.67 3.57 3.59
CA THR A 25 -53.06 4.07 2.31
C THR A 25 -53.33 2.89 1.38
N SER A 26 -54.61 2.65 1.09
CA SER A 26 -55.08 1.65 0.15
C SER A 26 -54.57 2.00 -1.26
N ALA A 27 -53.62 1.19 -1.76
CA ALA A 27 -53.15 1.31 -3.13
C ALA A 27 -54.21 0.73 -4.09
N ARG A 28 -54.78 1.58 -4.95
CA ARG A 28 -55.66 1.25 -6.06
C ARG A 28 -54.88 0.44 -7.09
N PRO A 29 -55.36 -0.70 -7.59
CA PRO A 29 -54.65 -1.46 -8.61
C PRO A 29 -54.63 -0.68 -9.92
N THR A 30 -53.45 -0.44 -10.47
CA THR A 30 -53.23 0.11 -11.80
C THR A 30 -53.55 -0.98 -12.83
N PRO A 31 -54.27 -0.69 -13.92
CA PRO A 31 -54.54 -1.69 -14.96
C PRO A 31 -53.25 -2.09 -15.66
N ALA A 32 -53.09 -3.40 -15.91
CA ALA A 32 -51.98 -3.99 -16.62
C ALA A 32 -51.89 -3.43 -18.03
N THR A 33 -50.81 -2.77 -18.37
CA THR A 33 -50.48 -2.38 -19.74
C THR A 33 -50.08 -3.63 -20.52
N ALA A 34 -50.75 -3.87 -21.63
CA ALA A 34 -50.46 -4.96 -22.56
C ALA A 34 -49.01 -4.84 -23.10
N PRO A 35 -48.34 -5.96 -23.34
CA PRO A 35 -46.96 -5.90 -23.89
C PRO A 35 -47.01 -5.34 -25.33
N PRO A 36 -45.99 -4.53 -25.72
CA PRO A 36 -45.91 -4.01 -27.08
C PRO A 36 -45.68 -5.17 -28.05
N THR A 37 -46.47 -5.15 -29.14
CA THR A 37 -46.34 -6.05 -30.28
C THR A 37 -44.94 -5.93 -30.86
N GLU A 38 -44.25 -7.06 -30.92
CA GLU A 38 -42.92 -7.19 -31.51
C GLU A 38 -42.98 -6.88 -33.01
N THR A 39 -42.52 -5.69 -33.38
CA THR A 39 -42.34 -5.29 -34.77
C THR A 39 -41.13 -6.00 -35.33
N ALA A 40 -41.35 -6.86 -36.32
CA ALA A 40 -40.31 -7.62 -37.00
C ALA A 40 -39.15 -6.71 -37.45
N ARG A 41 -37.96 -6.99 -36.94
CA ARG A 41 -36.70 -6.36 -37.30
C ARG A 41 -36.34 -6.77 -38.74
N PRO A 42 -36.02 -5.85 -39.66
CA PRO A 42 -35.53 -6.22 -40.97
C PRO A 42 -34.19 -6.95 -40.86
N THR A 43 -34.11 -8.12 -41.48
CA THR A 43 -32.89 -8.93 -41.59
C THR A 43 -31.90 -8.18 -42.48
N THR A 44 -30.90 -7.55 -41.87
CA THR A 44 -29.76 -6.95 -42.57
C THR A 44 -28.85 -8.10 -43.03
N ILE A 45 -28.79 -8.30 -44.34
CA ILE A 45 -27.86 -9.22 -44.99
C ILE A 45 -26.44 -8.66 -44.78
N ALA A 46 -25.58 -9.38 -44.03
CA ALA A 46 -24.18 -9.02 -43.87
C ALA A 46 -23.47 -9.06 -45.24
N PRO A 47 -22.65 -8.03 -45.58
CA PRO A 47 -21.83 -8.12 -46.76
C PRO A 47 -20.74 -9.21 -46.56
N THR A 48 -20.70 -10.14 -47.52
CA THR A 48 -19.64 -11.15 -47.61
C THR A 48 -18.32 -10.42 -47.86
N MET A 49 -17.43 -10.35 -46.84
CA MET A 49 -16.07 -9.86 -47.03
C MET A 49 -15.27 -10.90 -47.78
N THR A 50 -14.93 -10.62 -49.02
CA THR A 50 -13.95 -11.37 -49.80
C THR A 50 -12.60 -11.10 -49.18
N LEU A 51 -11.97 -12.14 -48.58
CA LEU A 51 -10.60 -12.08 -48.10
C LEU A 51 -9.64 -11.95 -49.30
N THR A 52 -9.19 -10.74 -49.54
CA THR A 52 -8.06 -10.51 -50.45
C THR A 52 -6.78 -11.03 -49.78
N ALA A 53 -6.15 -12.02 -50.37
CA ALA A 53 -4.89 -12.58 -49.87
C ALA A 53 -3.81 -11.48 -49.83
N VAL A 54 -3.28 -11.21 -48.65
CA VAL A 54 -2.11 -10.35 -48.46
C VAL A 54 -0.88 -11.09 -49.03
N PRO A 55 -0.08 -10.46 -49.90
CA PRO A 55 1.11 -11.10 -50.40
C PRO A 55 2.11 -11.32 -49.26
N THR A 56 2.60 -12.55 -49.14
CA THR A 56 3.68 -12.93 -48.22
C THR A 56 4.96 -12.15 -48.56
N PRO A 57 5.58 -11.43 -47.62
CA PRO A 57 6.85 -10.79 -47.89
C PRO A 57 7.92 -11.84 -48.12
N THR A 58 8.53 -11.78 -49.30
CA THR A 58 9.70 -12.58 -49.67
C THR A 58 10.87 -12.19 -48.77
N ALA A 59 11.38 -13.14 -47.99
CA ALA A 59 12.55 -12.94 -47.16
C ALA A 59 13.75 -12.58 -48.00
N THR A 60 14.28 -11.38 -47.86
CA THR A 60 15.58 -10.95 -48.39
C THR A 60 16.67 -11.64 -47.57
N PRO A 61 17.67 -12.32 -48.18
CA PRO A 61 18.75 -12.93 -47.42
C PRO A 61 19.58 -11.83 -46.75
N THR A 62 19.59 -11.84 -45.43
CA THR A 62 20.45 -10.98 -44.63
C THR A 62 21.90 -11.44 -44.80
N ALA A 63 22.74 -10.57 -45.33
CA ALA A 63 24.18 -10.81 -45.41
C ALA A 63 24.75 -10.98 -44.00
N ASN A 64 25.56 -12.03 -43.81
CA ASN A 64 26.28 -12.28 -42.57
C ASN A 64 27.23 -11.09 -42.29
N PRO A 65 27.29 -10.60 -41.04
CA PRO A 65 28.29 -9.62 -40.66
C PRO A 65 29.71 -10.24 -40.74
N PRO A 66 30.73 -9.44 -41.08
CA PRO A 66 32.09 -9.93 -41.14
C PRO A 66 32.56 -10.42 -39.76
N THR A 67 33.17 -11.59 -39.75
CA THR A 67 33.84 -12.18 -38.59
C THR A 67 34.97 -11.24 -38.16
N GLU A 68 34.81 -10.56 -37.04
CA GLU A 68 35.90 -9.81 -36.42
C GLU A 68 36.96 -10.79 -35.91
N THR A 69 38.13 -10.71 -36.50
CA THR A 69 39.32 -11.45 -36.06
C THR A 69 39.75 -10.86 -34.73
N ALA A 70 39.61 -11.64 -33.67
CA ALA A 70 40.09 -11.26 -32.34
C ALA A 70 41.59 -11.06 -32.35
N THR A 71 42.07 -9.82 -32.32
CA THR A 71 43.46 -9.48 -32.08
C THR A 71 43.78 -9.82 -30.64
N ALA A 72 44.71 -10.75 -30.45
CA ALA A 72 45.19 -11.15 -29.11
C ALA A 72 45.78 -9.94 -28.39
N MET A 73 45.19 -9.60 -27.22
CA MET A 73 45.71 -8.59 -26.29
C MET A 73 47.02 -9.11 -25.68
N PRO A 74 48.09 -8.32 -25.63
CA PRO A 74 49.33 -8.75 -24.99
C PRO A 74 49.11 -8.99 -23.49
N THR A 75 49.48 -10.18 -23.06
CA THR A 75 49.48 -10.57 -21.65
C THR A 75 50.49 -9.70 -20.89
N ALA A 76 50.03 -8.83 -20.01
CA ALA A 76 50.89 -8.09 -19.10
C ALA A 76 51.53 -9.08 -18.11
N THR A 77 52.84 -9.25 -18.20
CA THR A 77 53.63 -10.02 -17.24
C THR A 77 53.66 -9.23 -15.95
N ALA A 78 53.01 -9.77 -14.92
CA ALA A 78 53.04 -9.19 -13.58
C ALA A 78 54.45 -9.30 -13.01
N THR A 79 55.10 -8.18 -12.76
CA THR A 79 56.33 -8.09 -11.96
C THR A 79 55.99 -8.39 -10.52
N PRO A 80 56.66 -9.35 -9.83
CA PRO A 80 56.36 -9.63 -8.46
C PRO A 80 56.73 -8.42 -7.58
N SER A 81 55.75 -7.94 -6.80
CA SER A 81 55.92 -6.91 -5.79
C SER A 81 56.81 -7.46 -4.64
N PRO A 82 57.80 -6.70 -4.16
CA PRO A 82 58.60 -7.12 -3.02
C PRO A 82 57.74 -7.29 -1.78
N PRO A 83 58.07 -8.22 -0.85
CA PRO A 83 57.31 -8.45 0.37
C PRO A 83 57.36 -7.20 1.26
N PRO A 84 56.27 -6.87 1.97
CA PRO A 84 56.24 -5.72 2.85
C PRO A 84 57.21 -5.94 4.04
N THR A 85 58.08 -4.96 4.26
CA THR A 85 58.96 -4.90 5.40
C THR A 85 58.05 -4.81 6.67
N PRO A 86 58.30 -5.62 7.72
CA PRO A 86 57.52 -5.50 8.95
C PRO A 86 57.78 -4.15 9.62
N THR A 87 56.77 -3.30 9.57
CA THR A 87 56.75 -2.04 10.32
C THR A 87 56.57 -2.37 11.80
N ALA A 88 57.53 -1.91 12.62
CA ALA A 88 57.45 -2.07 14.06
C ALA A 88 56.12 -1.52 14.59
N SER A 89 55.39 -2.36 15.32
CA SER A 89 54.17 -2.01 16.03
C SER A 89 54.45 -0.90 17.02
N PRO A 90 53.71 0.23 17.00
CA PRO A 90 53.88 1.23 18.07
C PRO A 90 53.37 0.63 19.37
N THR A 91 54.24 0.68 20.38
CA THR A 91 53.90 0.34 21.77
C THR A 91 52.80 1.28 22.23
N ALA A 92 51.60 0.77 22.44
CA ALA A 92 50.47 1.54 22.95
C ALA A 92 50.78 1.96 24.39
N THR A 93 51.16 3.22 24.59
CA THR A 93 51.12 3.87 25.89
C THR A 93 49.67 4.12 26.24
N ALA A 94 49.12 3.31 27.14
CA ALA A 94 47.77 3.53 27.65
C ALA A 94 47.78 4.80 28.50
N VAL A 95 47.34 5.91 27.91
CA VAL A 95 46.88 7.07 28.66
C VAL A 95 45.44 6.78 29.03
N ALA A 96 45.20 6.42 30.28
CA ALA A 96 43.86 6.38 30.85
C ALA A 96 43.34 7.83 30.90
N THR A 97 42.63 8.25 29.86
CA THR A 97 41.84 9.44 29.95
C THR A 97 40.50 9.01 30.56
N ASP A 98 40.30 9.40 31.83
CA ASP A 98 38.95 9.37 32.45
C ASP A 98 38.04 10.31 31.66
N GLN A 99 37.55 9.82 30.53
CA GLN A 99 36.45 10.47 29.82
C GLN A 99 35.18 10.08 30.55
N PRO A 100 34.50 11.02 31.21
CA PRO A 100 33.23 10.70 31.84
C PRO A 100 32.33 10.11 30.75
N TRP A 101 31.76 8.94 31.02
CA TRP A 101 30.72 8.34 30.18
C TRP A 101 29.69 9.41 29.91
N PRO A 102 29.20 9.56 28.64
CA PRO A 102 28.12 10.47 28.36
C PRO A 102 26.99 10.10 29.30
N THR A 103 26.65 11.05 30.18
CA THR A 103 25.51 10.93 31.08
C THR A 103 24.31 10.59 30.16
N ALA A 104 23.69 9.44 30.42
CA ALA A 104 22.50 9.05 29.67
C ALA A 104 21.54 10.23 29.71
N VAL A 105 21.29 10.83 28.56
CA VAL A 105 20.26 11.86 28.41
C VAL A 105 18.99 11.20 28.93
N PRO A 106 18.32 11.77 29.95
CA PRO A 106 17.05 11.20 30.41
C PRO A 106 16.14 11.07 29.19
N PRO A 107 15.41 9.94 29.05
CA PRO A 107 14.47 9.81 27.94
C PRO A 107 13.61 11.08 27.93
N THR A 108 13.63 11.80 26.83
CA THR A 108 12.83 13.01 26.60
C THR A 108 11.41 12.68 27.03
N ALA A 109 10.87 13.46 27.94
CA ALA A 109 9.54 13.24 28.48
C ALA A 109 8.60 13.02 27.30
N VAL A 110 7.99 11.81 27.22
CA VAL A 110 7.09 11.44 26.14
C VAL A 110 5.96 12.46 26.16
N SER A 111 5.98 13.41 25.21
CA SER A 111 4.93 14.41 25.07
C SER A 111 3.59 13.68 25.09
N ALA A 112 2.66 14.14 25.94
CA ALA A 112 1.31 13.58 25.95
C ALA A 112 0.74 13.66 24.52
N ALA A 113 0.11 12.58 24.06
CA ALA A 113 -0.50 12.57 22.74
C ALA A 113 -1.70 13.54 22.74
N ILE A 114 -1.82 14.33 21.67
CA ILE A 114 -2.95 15.23 21.46
C ILE A 114 -4.04 14.56 20.63
N PRO A 115 -5.33 14.95 20.78
CA PRO A 115 -6.39 14.53 19.89
C PRO A 115 -6.16 15.03 18.46
N LEU A 116 -6.54 14.22 17.44
CA LEU A 116 -6.42 14.63 16.05
C LEU A 116 -7.28 15.85 15.69
N SER A 117 -8.39 16.07 16.40
CA SER A 117 -9.22 17.27 16.27
C SER A 117 -8.51 18.57 16.64
N ASP A 118 -7.45 18.49 17.44
CA ASP A 118 -6.72 19.65 17.95
C ASP A 118 -5.53 20.05 17.06
N LEU A 119 -5.19 19.25 16.03
CA LEU A 119 -4.09 19.55 15.10
C LEU A 119 -4.10 20.97 14.54
N PRO A 120 -5.27 21.58 14.22
CA PRO A 120 -5.30 22.97 13.73
C PRO A 120 -4.62 23.97 14.67
N ASN A 121 -4.59 23.69 15.97
CA ASN A 121 -3.97 24.57 16.98
C ASN A 121 -2.44 24.44 17.03
N TYR A 122 -1.88 23.44 16.34
CA TYR A 122 -0.46 23.09 16.37
C TYR A 122 0.21 23.21 15.01
N ALA A 123 -0.36 23.94 14.06
CA ALA A 123 0.21 24.15 12.74
C ALA A 123 1.67 24.62 12.83
N GLY A 124 2.59 23.92 12.13
CA GLY A 124 4.02 24.21 12.14
C GLY A 124 4.75 23.82 13.44
N GLN A 125 4.13 23.03 14.30
CA GLN A 125 4.74 22.52 15.53
C GLN A 125 4.86 21.00 15.46
N ALA A 126 5.83 20.44 16.15
CA ALA A 126 5.95 18.99 16.34
C ALA A 126 5.01 18.54 17.47
N VAL A 127 4.21 17.52 17.20
CA VAL A 127 3.27 16.93 18.16
C VAL A 127 3.40 15.42 18.17
N THR A 128 2.90 14.81 19.23
CA THR A 128 2.64 13.37 19.27
C THR A 128 1.13 13.14 19.20
N ALA A 129 0.69 12.25 18.33
CA ALA A 129 -0.69 11.82 18.25
C ALA A 129 -0.81 10.29 18.21
N ASN A 130 -1.96 9.78 18.64
CA ASN A 130 -2.32 8.38 18.47
C ASN A 130 -3.51 8.31 17.51
N GLY A 131 -3.60 7.19 16.79
CA GLY A 131 -4.75 6.95 15.93
C GLY A 131 -4.79 5.53 15.40
N ARG A 132 -5.92 5.13 14.85
CA ARG A 132 -6.07 3.89 14.11
C ARG A 132 -5.99 4.20 12.63
N VAL A 133 -5.21 3.43 11.88
CA VAL A 133 -5.16 3.51 10.43
C VAL A 133 -6.48 3.00 9.85
N VAL A 134 -7.21 3.86 9.13
CA VAL A 134 -8.48 3.52 8.47
C VAL A 134 -8.33 3.43 6.95
N ALA A 135 -7.28 3.99 6.38
CA ALA A 135 -6.94 3.87 4.96
C ALA A 135 -5.43 3.99 4.77
N ALA A 136 -4.92 3.37 3.71
CA ALA A 136 -3.53 3.49 3.27
C ALA A 136 -3.50 3.72 1.76
N ALA A 137 -2.55 4.52 1.30
CA ALA A 137 -2.30 4.79 -0.11
C ALA A 137 -0.82 5.06 -0.34
N ASN A 138 -0.34 4.77 -1.54
CA ASN A 138 1.00 5.19 -1.99
C ASN A 138 0.92 6.47 -2.84
N PHE A 139 2.02 7.16 -2.91
CA PHE A 139 2.27 8.23 -3.88
C PHE A 139 3.72 8.17 -4.34
N ALA A 140 4.11 9.05 -5.27
CA ALA A 140 5.43 8.97 -5.92
C ALA A 140 6.63 8.92 -4.95
N ASN A 141 6.53 9.57 -3.79
CA ASN A 141 7.66 9.75 -2.87
C ASN A 141 7.42 9.15 -1.47
N GLY A 142 6.32 8.41 -1.26
CA GLY A 142 6.02 7.87 0.06
C GLY A 142 4.66 7.19 0.18
N PHE A 143 4.19 7.13 1.42
CA PHE A 143 2.93 6.51 1.80
C PHE A 143 2.10 7.46 2.67
N LYS A 144 0.79 7.40 2.49
CA LYS A 144 -0.20 8.15 3.27
C LYS A 144 -1.07 7.17 4.04
N PHE A 145 -1.24 7.43 5.32
CA PHE A 145 -2.15 6.67 6.17
C PHE A 145 -3.18 7.62 6.77
N THR A 146 -4.44 7.35 6.57
CA THR A 146 -5.49 8.11 7.25
C THR A 146 -5.64 7.56 8.65
N LEU A 147 -5.39 8.40 9.64
CA LEU A 147 -5.60 8.10 11.06
C LEU A 147 -6.98 8.58 11.51
N ASP A 148 -7.58 7.84 12.41
CA ASP A 148 -8.83 8.18 13.12
C ASP A 148 -8.66 7.82 14.60
N ASP A 149 -8.89 8.77 15.50
CA ASP A 149 -8.83 8.57 16.95
C ASP A 149 -10.20 8.71 17.64
N GLY A 150 -11.26 8.87 16.83
CA GLY A 150 -12.62 9.13 17.30
C GLY A 150 -12.92 10.60 17.55
N SER A 151 -11.91 11.47 17.68
CA SER A 151 -12.09 12.92 17.76
C SER A 151 -12.05 13.58 16.39
N GLY A 152 -11.30 13.00 15.46
CA GLY A 152 -11.10 13.52 14.11
C GLY A 152 -10.25 12.59 13.25
N ARG A 153 -9.93 13.08 12.05
CA ARG A 153 -9.06 12.39 11.10
C ARG A 153 -7.89 13.26 10.71
N ALA A 154 -6.76 12.62 10.46
CA ALA A 154 -5.57 13.26 9.93
C ALA A 154 -4.81 12.31 9.00
N THR A 155 -3.99 12.85 8.14
CA THR A 155 -3.05 12.10 7.32
C THR A 155 -1.73 11.95 8.08
N LEU A 156 -1.27 10.73 8.28
CA LEU A 156 0.13 10.44 8.61
C LEU A 156 0.87 10.28 7.30
N LEU A 157 1.80 11.19 7.02
CA LEU A 157 2.59 11.20 5.79
C LEU A 157 3.98 10.64 6.09
N LEU A 158 4.33 9.53 5.45
CA LEU A 158 5.66 8.94 5.55
C LEU A 158 6.36 9.02 4.20
N TRP A 159 7.40 9.84 4.11
CA TRP A 159 8.30 9.83 2.97
C TRP A 159 9.02 8.48 2.89
N HIS A 160 9.49 8.09 1.71
CA HIS A 160 10.12 6.78 1.51
C HIS A 160 11.27 6.52 2.48
N ASN A 161 12.15 7.49 2.72
CA ASN A 161 13.27 7.37 3.65
C ASN A 161 12.80 7.12 5.09
N VAL A 162 11.71 7.77 5.52
CA VAL A 162 11.13 7.57 6.86
C VAL A 162 10.44 6.21 6.95
N TYR A 163 9.69 5.83 5.91
CA TYR A 163 9.04 4.52 5.86
C TYR A 163 10.05 3.37 5.87
N ASP A 164 11.14 3.50 5.09
CA ASP A 164 12.20 2.50 5.00
C ASP A 164 12.98 2.36 6.32
N ASP A 165 13.04 3.43 7.13
CA ASP A 165 13.64 3.45 8.47
C ASP A 165 12.66 3.04 9.58
N THR A 166 11.38 2.84 9.27
CA THR A 166 10.36 2.45 10.24
C THR A 166 10.43 0.95 10.53
N TRP A 167 10.82 0.60 11.75
CA TRP A 167 10.97 -0.78 12.20
C TRP A 167 9.67 -1.59 12.11
N ASP A 168 8.55 -0.93 12.37
CA ASP A 168 7.22 -1.52 12.41
C ASP A 168 6.49 -1.48 11.05
N ALA A 169 7.17 -1.09 9.96
CA ALA A 169 6.56 -0.98 8.63
C ALA A 169 5.77 -2.24 8.20
N PRO A 170 6.22 -3.49 8.49
CA PRO A 170 5.45 -4.70 8.18
C PRO A 170 4.09 -4.79 8.86
N GLN A 171 3.93 -4.10 10.01
CA GLN A 171 2.73 -4.13 10.83
C GLN A 171 1.83 -2.91 10.57
N LEU A 172 2.34 -1.93 9.80
CA LEU A 172 1.67 -0.67 9.49
C LEU A 172 0.73 -0.86 8.31
N ASN A 173 -0.49 -1.24 8.60
CA ASN A 173 -1.56 -1.40 7.61
C ASN A 173 -2.90 -0.95 8.19
N VAL A 174 -3.96 -0.98 7.41
CA VAL A 174 -5.32 -0.67 7.86
C VAL A 174 -5.62 -1.47 9.13
N GLY A 175 -6.20 -0.78 10.13
CA GLY A 175 -6.48 -1.34 11.45
C GLY A 175 -5.34 -1.23 12.46
N ALA A 176 -4.12 -0.92 12.06
CA ALA A 176 -3.04 -0.67 13.00
C ALA A 176 -3.38 0.49 13.95
N ALA A 177 -3.09 0.32 15.23
CA ALA A 177 -3.04 1.45 16.14
C ALA A 177 -1.60 1.97 16.17
N VAL A 178 -1.45 3.27 15.94
CA VAL A 178 -0.14 3.90 15.83
C VAL A 178 -0.01 5.07 16.79
N ARG A 179 1.22 5.31 17.21
CA ARG A 179 1.68 6.53 17.85
C ARG A 179 2.69 7.17 16.92
N ALA A 180 2.45 8.42 16.54
CA ALA A 180 3.33 9.15 15.64
C ALA A 180 3.70 10.50 16.26
N THR A 181 4.96 10.88 16.14
CA THR A 181 5.48 12.21 16.47
C THR A 181 5.95 12.85 15.18
N GLY A 182 5.54 14.09 14.92
CA GLY A 182 5.94 14.76 13.67
C GLY A 182 5.43 16.19 13.59
N MET A 183 5.87 16.90 12.56
CA MET A 183 5.42 18.25 12.26
C MET A 183 3.98 18.26 11.79
N VAL A 184 3.19 19.19 12.31
CA VAL A 184 1.81 19.40 11.83
C VAL A 184 1.82 20.31 10.62
N GLY A 185 1.38 19.78 9.49
CA GLY A 185 1.18 20.51 8.25
C GLY A 185 -0.27 20.49 7.79
N GLN A 186 -0.54 21.19 6.69
CA GLN A 186 -1.83 21.12 5.99
C GLN A 186 -1.58 21.04 4.49
N TYR A 187 -2.23 20.10 3.84
CA TYR A 187 -2.17 19.93 2.39
C TYR A 187 -3.58 19.72 1.82
N GLU A 188 -3.97 20.53 0.85
CA GLU A 188 -5.31 20.51 0.21
C GLU A 188 -6.50 20.57 1.18
N GLY A 189 -6.28 21.17 2.36
CA GLY A 189 -7.29 21.29 3.41
C GLY A 189 -7.24 20.19 4.47
N ASP A 190 -6.53 19.09 4.21
CA ASP A 190 -6.36 18.00 5.16
C ASP A 190 -5.18 18.25 6.10
N TRP A 191 -5.38 18.03 7.39
CA TRP A 191 -4.33 18.08 8.38
C TRP A 191 -3.46 16.83 8.30
N GLN A 192 -2.14 17.02 8.39
CA GLN A 192 -1.18 15.94 8.33
C GLN A 192 -0.12 16.03 9.43
N ILE A 193 0.39 14.87 9.80
CA ILE A 193 1.53 14.69 10.69
C ILE A 193 2.64 14.09 9.85
N GLU A 194 3.79 14.75 9.84
CA GLU A 194 4.99 14.33 9.09
C GLU A 194 6.12 14.00 10.06
N PRO A 195 6.37 12.73 10.37
CA PRO A 195 7.56 12.29 11.11
C PRO A 195 8.84 12.55 10.32
N ASP A 196 9.90 12.95 11.05
CA ASP A 196 11.23 13.18 10.44
C ASP A 196 12.05 11.88 10.34
N PHE A 197 11.80 10.92 11.24
CA PHE A 197 12.55 9.66 11.35
C PHE A 197 11.62 8.48 11.56
N GLY A 198 12.06 7.28 11.16
CA GLY A 198 11.30 6.04 11.38
C GLY A 198 11.04 5.74 12.87
N GLY A 199 11.94 6.15 13.76
CA GLY A 199 11.77 6.02 15.21
C GLY A 199 10.70 6.91 15.83
N ASP A 200 10.20 7.93 15.10
CA ASP A 200 9.09 8.78 15.52
C ASP A 200 7.73 8.09 15.31
N MET A 201 7.75 6.94 14.67
CA MET A 201 6.61 6.09 14.44
C MET A 201 6.69 4.82 15.28
N GLN A 202 5.57 4.44 15.89
CA GLN A 202 5.42 3.18 16.62
C GLN A 202 4.06 2.56 16.32
N VAL A 203 4.04 1.30 15.92
CA VAL A 203 2.81 0.51 15.83
C VAL A 203 2.55 -0.11 17.21
N THR A 204 1.51 0.36 17.88
CA THR A 204 1.13 -0.12 19.23
C THR A 204 0.24 -1.35 19.16
N THR A 205 -0.48 -1.53 18.06
CA THR A 205 -1.25 -2.73 17.73
C THR A 205 -1.10 -2.99 16.24
N PRO A 206 -0.64 -4.18 15.82
CA PRO A 206 -0.50 -4.51 14.42
C PRO A 206 -1.80 -4.31 13.64
N GLY A 207 -1.70 -3.76 12.43
CA GLY A 207 -2.75 -3.80 11.45
C GLY A 207 -2.84 -5.18 10.82
N GLY A 208 -4.01 -5.51 10.30
CA GLY A 208 -4.21 -6.68 9.48
C GLY A 208 -4.75 -6.23 8.13
N SER A 209 -4.53 -7.06 7.12
CA SER A 209 -5.28 -6.87 5.90
C SER A 209 -6.76 -7.09 6.19
N PHE A 210 -7.58 -6.06 6.04
CA PHE A 210 -9.04 -6.20 6.01
C PHE A 210 -9.53 -6.68 4.64
N ALA A 211 -8.60 -7.10 3.78
CA ALA A 211 -8.90 -7.69 2.50
C ALA A 211 -9.61 -9.03 2.71
N THR A 212 -10.76 -9.19 2.07
CA THR A 212 -11.52 -10.44 2.11
C THR A 212 -10.88 -11.45 1.16
N PRO A 213 -10.54 -12.67 1.62
CA PRO A 213 -10.07 -13.73 0.73
C PRO A 213 -11.12 -14.05 -0.35
N ARG A 214 -10.69 -14.07 -1.61
CA ARG A 214 -11.54 -14.33 -2.78
C ARG A 214 -10.76 -15.08 -3.85
N THR A 215 -11.47 -15.84 -4.66
CA THR A 215 -10.93 -16.33 -5.92
C THR A 215 -10.90 -15.20 -6.96
N ILE A 216 -10.00 -15.33 -7.94
CA ILE A 216 -9.88 -14.30 -9.00
C ILE A 216 -11.18 -14.14 -9.78
N GLY A 217 -11.90 -15.25 -10.04
CA GLY A 217 -13.18 -15.24 -10.76
C GLY A 217 -14.29 -14.46 -10.07
N GLU A 218 -14.24 -14.27 -8.75
CA GLU A 218 -15.25 -13.53 -7.99
C GLU A 218 -15.05 -12.02 -8.02
N LEU A 219 -13.84 -11.54 -8.35
CA LEU A 219 -13.46 -10.13 -8.18
C LEU A 219 -14.29 -9.15 -8.98
N ALA A 220 -14.85 -9.57 -10.12
CA ALA A 220 -15.67 -8.70 -10.97
C ALA A 220 -16.90 -8.13 -10.24
N GLY A 221 -17.43 -8.84 -9.23
CA GLY A 221 -18.53 -8.38 -8.38
C GLY A 221 -18.13 -7.46 -7.24
N HIS A 222 -16.82 -7.21 -7.05
CA HIS A 222 -16.26 -6.57 -5.84
C HIS A 222 -15.40 -5.34 -6.15
N VAL A 223 -15.67 -4.65 -7.25
CA VAL A 223 -14.96 -3.42 -7.63
C VAL A 223 -15.11 -2.36 -6.53
N GLY A 224 -13.99 -1.78 -6.11
CA GLY A 224 -13.91 -0.80 -5.02
C GLY A 224 -13.65 -1.42 -3.64
N GLU A 225 -13.78 -2.73 -3.48
CA GLU A 225 -13.50 -3.43 -2.22
C GLU A 225 -12.01 -3.80 -2.08
N LEU A 226 -11.60 -4.10 -0.85
CA LEU A 226 -10.30 -4.72 -0.57
C LEU A 226 -10.46 -6.25 -0.66
N ALA A 227 -9.69 -6.86 -1.54
CA ALA A 227 -9.66 -8.30 -1.73
C ALA A 227 -8.25 -8.85 -1.51
N GLN A 228 -8.21 -10.10 -1.01
CA GLN A 228 -6.99 -10.90 -0.95
C GLN A 228 -7.12 -12.03 -1.97
N ILE A 229 -6.13 -12.18 -2.81
CA ILE A 229 -6.01 -13.32 -3.72
C ILE A 229 -4.75 -14.12 -3.42
N SER A 230 -4.75 -15.37 -3.83
CA SER A 230 -3.53 -16.21 -3.92
C SER A 230 -3.51 -16.87 -5.29
N GLY A 231 -2.32 -16.95 -5.89
CA GLY A 231 -2.16 -17.55 -7.21
C GLY A 231 -0.72 -17.62 -7.62
N ALA A 232 -0.47 -18.06 -8.86
CA ALA A 232 0.85 -18.12 -9.44
C ALA A 232 1.06 -16.98 -10.47
N ILE A 233 2.27 -16.46 -10.55
CA ILE A 233 2.66 -15.48 -11.57
C ILE A 233 2.70 -16.16 -12.93
N LEU A 234 1.92 -15.65 -13.89
CA LEU A 234 1.85 -16.19 -15.25
C LEU A 234 2.78 -15.43 -16.22
N ARG A 235 2.85 -14.11 -16.06
CA ARG A 235 3.71 -13.22 -16.87
C ARG A 235 3.81 -11.84 -16.22
N LEU A 236 4.74 -11.04 -16.72
CA LEU A 236 4.98 -9.66 -16.28
C LEU A 236 5.09 -8.72 -17.47
N GLU A 237 4.59 -7.51 -17.27
CA GLU A 237 4.78 -6.38 -18.18
C GLU A 237 5.30 -5.19 -17.39
N ALA A 238 6.52 -4.74 -17.67
CA ALA A 238 7.15 -3.66 -16.92
C ALA A 238 7.29 -2.40 -17.79
N ASN A 239 7.11 -1.24 -17.17
CA ASN A 239 7.49 0.05 -17.72
C ASN A 239 8.33 0.83 -16.69
N SER A 240 8.65 2.08 -16.98
CA SER A 240 9.51 2.89 -16.10
C SER A 240 8.89 3.21 -14.74
N SER A 241 7.57 3.25 -14.62
CA SER A 241 6.87 3.69 -13.41
C SER A 241 6.11 2.59 -12.69
N SER A 242 5.80 1.47 -13.36
CA SER A 242 4.98 0.40 -12.81
C SER A 242 5.30 -0.96 -13.42
N VAL A 243 4.80 -2.01 -12.77
CA VAL A 243 4.81 -3.37 -13.28
C VAL A 243 3.41 -3.94 -13.17
N LYS A 244 2.97 -4.60 -14.23
CA LYS A 244 1.78 -5.43 -14.25
C LYS A 244 2.21 -6.88 -14.06
N ILE A 245 1.79 -7.46 -12.97
CA ILE A 245 2.01 -8.88 -12.65
C ILE A 245 0.70 -9.58 -12.94
N PHE A 246 0.70 -10.51 -13.88
CA PHE A 246 -0.47 -11.31 -14.19
C PHE A 246 -0.47 -12.53 -13.30
N VAL A 247 -1.45 -12.61 -12.43
CA VAL A 247 -1.60 -13.68 -11.43
C VAL A 247 -2.81 -14.53 -11.81
N GLY A 248 -2.65 -15.83 -11.79
CA GLY A 248 -3.71 -16.79 -12.08
C GLY A 248 -3.95 -17.76 -10.94
N ASP A 249 -5.22 -18.15 -10.78
CA ASP A 249 -5.68 -19.28 -9.99
C ASP A 249 -6.54 -20.22 -10.85
N ASP A 250 -7.17 -21.25 -10.26
CA ASP A 250 -8.04 -22.19 -10.98
C ASP A 250 -9.31 -21.52 -11.56
N THR A 251 -9.61 -20.28 -11.19
CA THR A 251 -10.84 -19.57 -11.56
C THR A 251 -10.63 -18.48 -12.59
N GLY A 252 -9.39 -18.03 -12.81
CA GLY A 252 -9.08 -16.99 -13.79
C GLY A 252 -7.71 -16.36 -13.67
N GLU A 253 -7.56 -15.23 -14.36
CA GLU A 253 -6.37 -14.39 -14.36
C GLU A 253 -6.75 -12.96 -14.02
N ILE A 254 -5.90 -12.26 -13.25
CA ILE A 254 -6.03 -10.84 -12.96
C ILE A 254 -4.69 -10.11 -13.09
N VAL A 255 -4.75 -8.83 -13.40
CA VAL A 255 -3.60 -7.93 -13.34
C VAL A 255 -3.44 -7.42 -11.91
N VAL A 256 -2.31 -7.68 -11.28
CA VAL A 256 -1.85 -6.96 -10.09
C VAL A 256 -1.01 -5.80 -10.57
N PHE A 257 -1.53 -4.58 -10.40
CA PHE A 257 -0.86 -3.36 -10.83
C PHE A 257 -0.03 -2.80 -9.69
N VAL A 258 1.29 -2.82 -9.82
CA VAL A 258 2.23 -2.40 -8.77
C VAL A 258 3.05 -1.21 -9.25
N TRP A 259 2.98 -0.09 -8.52
CA TRP A 259 3.88 1.02 -8.75
C TRP A 259 5.32 0.64 -8.43
N ARG A 260 6.29 1.16 -9.20
CA ARG A 260 7.71 0.86 -9.00
C ARG A 260 8.17 1.19 -7.57
N THR A 261 7.68 2.29 -7.02
CA THR A 261 7.98 2.73 -5.65
C THR A 261 7.52 1.76 -4.57
N VAL A 262 6.43 1.03 -4.82
CA VAL A 262 5.94 -0.06 -3.96
C VAL A 262 6.77 -1.33 -4.23
N LEU A 263 6.95 -1.70 -5.51
CA LEU A 263 7.66 -2.90 -5.92
C LEU A 263 9.07 -2.98 -5.33
N ASP A 264 9.81 -1.87 -5.38
CA ASP A 264 11.20 -1.82 -4.94
C ASP A 264 11.36 -2.10 -3.42
N ARG A 265 10.24 -2.04 -2.67
CA ARG A 265 10.16 -2.27 -1.21
C ARG A 265 9.48 -3.57 -0.82
N ILE A 266 8.95 -4.32 -1.78
CA ILE A 266 8.36 -5.63 -1.48
C ILE A 266 9.47 -6.59 -1.05
N PRO A 267 9.33 -7.26 0.10
CA PRO A 267 10.28 -8.29 0.51
C PRO A 267 10.41 -9.38 -0.55
N ASN A 268 11.64 -9.77 -0.87
CA ASN A 268 11.93 -10.79 -1.88
C ASN A 268 11.36 -10.47 -3.29
N ASN A 269 11.31 -9.18 -3.66
CA ASN A 269 10.74 -8.70 -4.91
C ASN A 269 11.39 -9.31 -6.17
N VAL A 270 12.62 -9.80 -6.07
CA VAL A 270 13.32 -10.48 -7.19
C VAL A 270 12.54 -11.71 -7.65
N ALA A 271 11.96 -12.47 -6.72
CA ALA A 271 11.16 -13.65 -7.04
C ALA A 271 9.87 -13.33 -7.79
N LEU A 272 9.38 -12.09 -7.69
CA LEU A 272 8.23 -11.63 -8.50
C LEU A 272 8.55 -11.58 -10.01
N GLY A 273 9.83 -11.61 -10.39
CA GLY A 273 10.28 -11.71 -11.78
C GLY A 273 10.15 -13.12 -12.38
N GLU A 274 9.88 -14.13 -11.59
CA GLU A 274 9.88 -15.53 -12.00
C GLU A 274 8.45 -16.05 -12.23
N VAL A 275 8.19 -16.58 -13.43
CA VAL A 275 6.91 -17.23 -13.77
C VAL A 275 6.75 -18.49 -12.93
N GLY A 276 5.55 -18.70 -12.40
CA GLY A 276 5.24 -19.83 -11.51
C GLY A 276 5.41 -19.52 -10.03
N THR A 277 6.02 -18.39 -9.67
CA THR A 277 6.12 -17.97 -8.27
C THR A 277 4.73 -17.82 -7.66
N ALA A 278 4.51 -18.49 -6.52
CA ALA A 278 3.27 -18.37 -5.77
C ALA A 278 3.25 -17.06 -4.98
N VAL A 279 2.15 -16.34 -5.06
CA VAL A 279 1.99 -15.05 -4.36
C VAL A 279 0.65 -14.96 -3.65
N ARG A 280 0.64 -14.19 -2.56
CA ARG A 280 -0.58 -13.67 -1.93
C ARG A 280 -0.58 -12.15 -2.05
N VAL A 281 -1.68 -11.60 -2.53
CA VAL A 281 -1.79 -10.17 -2.76
C VAL A 281 -3.06 -9.61 -2.13
N ASN A 282 -2.90 -8.59 -1.32
CA ASN A 282 -3.99 -7.76 -0.81
C ASN A 282 -4.04 -6.49 -1.66
N GLY A 283 -5.23 -6.06 -2.06
CA GLY A 283 -5.33 -4.84 -2.85
C GLY A 283 -6.77 -4.40 -3.03
N ARG A 284 -6.93 -3.19 -3.56
CA ARG A 284 -8.22 -2.70 -3.99
C ARG A 284 -8.52 -3.24 -5.37
N VAL A 285 -9.73 -3.76 -5.54
CA VAL A 285 -10.23 -4.18 -6.86
C VAL A 285 -10.63 -2.93 -7.63
N GLU A 286 -9.98 -2.66 -8.75
CA GLU A 286 -10.22 -1.48 -9.57
C GLU A 286 -10.59 -1.88 -11.00
N ASN A 287 -11.32 -1.02 -11.68
CA ASN A 287 -11.62 -1.17 -13.11
C ASN A 287 -10.91 -0.05 -13.88
N TYR A 288 -9.85 -0.41 -14.58
CA TYR A 288 -9.11 0.53 -15.41
C TYR A 288 -9.27 0.20 -16.89
N ARG A 289 -9.89 1.12 -17.66
CA ARG A 289 -10.15 0.96 -19.11
C ARG A 289 -10.81 -0.39 -19.45
N SER A 290 -11.81 -0.77 -18.67
CA SER A 290 -12.56 -2.03 -18.79
C SER A 290 -11.74 -3.31 -18.45
N ASN A 291 -10.55 -3.18 -17.90
CA ASN A 291 -9.80 -4.28 -17.35
C ASN A 291 -9.88 -4.25 -15.83
N LEU A 292 -10.09 -5.40 -15.23
CA LEU A 292 -10.06 -5.56 -13.79
C LEU A 292 -8.61 -5.64 -13.34
N GLU A 293 -8.27 -4.83 -12.34
CA GLU A 293 -6.93 -4.81 -11.75
C GLU A 293 -7.05 -4.89 -10.22
N LEU A 294 -6.08 -5.54 -9.58
CA LEU A 294 -5.89 -5.52 -8.13
C LEU A 294 -4.71 -4.60 -7.82
N VAL A 295 -4.93 -3.58 -7.01
CA VAL A 295 -3.94 -2.53 -6.75
C VAL A 295 -3.52 -2.57 -5.27
N PRO A 296 -2.33 -3.12 -4.94
CA PRO A 296 -1.77 -3.05 -3.60
C PRO A 296 -1.35 -1.62 -3.26
N ALA A 297 -1.62 -1.20 -2.02
CA ALA A 297 -1.26 0.12 -1.53
C ALA A 297 0.13 0.16 -0.91
N LEU A 298 0.55 -0.93 -0.26
CA LEU A 298 1.76 -1.02 0.53
C LEU A 298 2.66 -2.18 0.08
N PRO A 299 3.97 -2.13 0.36
CA PRO A 299 4.89 -3.21 0.01
C PRO A 299 4.50 -4.57 0.62
N TYR A 300 4.04 -4.58 1.86
CA TYR A 300 3.64 -5.78 2.57
C TYR A 300 2.23 -6.28 2.22
N ASP A 301 1.55 -5.62 1.29
CA ASP A 301 0.33 -6.15 0.67
C ASP A 301 0.63 -7.26 -0.36
N VAL A 302 1.90 -7.42 -0.75
CA VAL A 302 2.35 -8.46 -1.68
C VAL A 302 3.33 -9.38 -0.95
N GLU A 303 2.98 -10.65 -0.86
CA GLU A 303 3.78 -11.69 -0.21
C GLU A 303 4.15 -12.76 -1.23
N VAL A 304 5.44 -13.05 -1.34
CA VAL A 304 5.95 -14.21 -2.07
C VAL A 304 5.84 -15.42 -1.17
N LEU A 305 5.09 -16.42 -1.61
CA LEU A 305 4.90 -17.65 -0.85
C LEU A 305 6.05 -18.63 -1.12
N PRO A 306 6.41 -19.50 -0.13
CA PRO A 306 7.48 -20.47 -0.26
C PRO A 306 7.16 -21.60 -1.26
#